data_44a560358598b94ef51cfa6a4900132b
#
_entry.id   44a560358598b94ef51cfa6a4900132b
#
_cell.length_a   1.000
_cell.length_b   1.000
_cell.length_c   1.000
_cell.angle_alpha   90.00
_cell.angle_beta   90.00
_cell.angle_gamma   90.00
#
_symmetry.space_group_name_H-M   'P 1'
#
loop_
_entity.id
_entity.type
_entity.pdbx_description
1 polymer ?
#
loop_
_entity_poly.entity_id
_entity_poly.type
_entity_poly.pdbx_seq_one_letter_code
_entity_poly.pdbx_strand_id
1 'polypeptide(L)'
;IVSGAGGLDIQAFVLDNRSGSIGSKGAIDIGVTRLENDAGTLIAERGLKLVADEANSSKGRIAANGSLHAKVGTLSQKGGELTSQDSLTLDLGILNNNAARIAGNQGVDITARQVDNSVGEIASQGVVALNLTEQLDNRG
;
A
#
# COMPACT_ATOMS: atom_id res chain seq x y z
N ILE A 1 -11.93 -5.53 -14.57
CA ILE A 1 -11.02 -6.58 -14.06
C ILE A 1 -9.81 -6.65 -14.98
N VAL A 2 -8.63 -6.56 -14.40
CA VAL A 2 -7.35 -6.82 -15.08
C VAL A 2 -6.68 -8.00 -14.38
N SER A 3 -6.24 -9.01 -15.11
CA SER A 3 -5.59 -10.16 -14.53
C SER A 3 -4.44 -10.69 -15.37
N GLY A 4 -3.36 -11.10 -14.73
CA GLY A 4 -2.18 -11.66 -15.38
C GLY A 4 -1.76 -12.99 -14.76
N ALA A 5 -1.52 -14.01 -15.60
CA ALA A 5 -1.08 -15.33 -15.12
C ALA A 5 0.41 -15.36 -14.74
N GLY A 6 1.25 -14.53 -15.37
CA GLY A 6 2.70 -14.51 -15.15
C GLY A 6 3.21 -13.31 -14.37
N GLY A 7 2.47 -12.22 -14.36
CA GLY A 7 2.81 -10.95 -13.74
C GLY A 7 2.10 -9.81 -14.47
N LEU A 8 2.12 -8.63 -13.86
CA LEU A 8 1.59 -7.40 -14.46
C LEU A 8 2.63 -6.28 -14.30
N ASP A 9 2.88 -5.58 -15.38
CA ASP A 9 3.63 -4.32 -15.38
C ASP A 9 2.70 -3.23 -15.92
N ILE A 10 2.45 -2.23 -15.11
CA ILE A 10 1.51 -1.15 -15.42
C ILE A 10 2.24 0.19 -15.32
N GLN A 11 2.38 0.85 -16.45
CA GLN A 11 2.96 2.20 -16.54
C GLN A 11 1.92 3.14 -17.12
N ALA A 12 1.53 4.16 -16.37
CA ALA A 12 0.51 5.12 -16.79
C ALA A 12 0.65 6.46 -16.07
N PHE A 13 0.02 7.49 -16.57
CA PHE A 13 -0.13 8.73 -15.82
C PHE A 13 -1.15 8.55 -14.67
N VAL A 14 -2.31 8.00 -14.99
CA VAL A 14 -3.35 7.68 -14.01
C VAL A 14 -3.78 6.22 -14.16
N LEU A 15 -3.80 5.47 -13.06
CA LEU A 15 -4.43 4.17 -12.96
C LEU A 15 -5.72 4.32 -12.13
N ASP A 16 -6.86 4.22 -12.79
CA ASP A 16 -8.16 4.23 -12.12
C ASP A 16 -8.68 2.79 -11.96
N ASN A 17 -8.64 2.31 -10.72
CA ASN A 17 -9.15 1.01 -10.30
C ASN A 17 -10.26 1.16 -9.23
N ARG A 18 -10.96 2.30 -9.22
CA ARG A 18 -12.05 2.52 -8.26
C ARG A 18 -13.13 1.47 -8.43
N SER A 19 -13.47 0.79 -7.34
CA SER A 19 -14.40 -0.36 -7.31
C SER A 19 -14.02 -1.47 -8.30
N GLY A 20 -12.80 -1.45 -8.82
CA GLY A 20 -12.25 -2.41 -9.77
C GLY A 20 -11.46 -3.51 -9.10
N SER A 21 -10.93 -4.43 -9.93
CA SER A 21 -10.07 -5.50 -9.47
C SER A 21 -8.91 -5.71 -10.42
N ILE A 22 -7.70 -5.62 -9.88
CA ILE A 22 -6.44 -5.94 -10.55
C ILE A 22 -5.79 -7.09 -9.78
N GLY A 23 -5.49 -8.18 -10.48
CA GLY A 23 -4.88 -9.36 -9.86
C GLY A 23 -3.81 -10.01 -10.73
N SER A 24 -2.82 -10.63 -10.11
CA SER A 24 -1.80 -11.39 -10.79
C SER A 24 -1.40 -12.63 -10.00
N LYS A 25 -1.21 -13.77 -10.70
CA LYS A 25 -0.55 -14.96 -10.13
C LYS A 25 0.96 -14.78 -10.00
N GLY A 26 1.54 -13.80 -10.67
CA GLY A 26 2.93 -13.38 -10.52
C GLY A 26 3.06 -12.13 -9.67
N ALA A 27 4.14 -11.41 -9.89
CA ALA A 27 4.36 -10.10 -9.30
C ALA A 27 3.55 -9.01 -10.02
N ILE A 28 3.30 -7.91 -9.33
CA ILE A 28 2.75 -6.68 -9.92
C ILE A 28 3.77 -5.56 -9.74
N ASP A 29 4.09 -4.87 -10.83
CA ASP A 29 4.89 -3.63 -10.82
C ASP A 29 4.04 -2.49 -11.38
N ILE A 30 3.85 -1.45 -10.59
CA ILE A 30 3.05 -0.28 -10.96
C ILE A 30 3.91 0.97 -10.84
N GLY A 31 4.06 1.69 -11.95
CA GLY A 31 4.67 3.01 -12.01
C GLY A 31 3.68 4.02 -12.57
N VAL A 32 3.14 4.88 -11.72
CA VAL A 32 2.12 5.86 -12.12
C VAL A 32 2.35 7.20 -11.43
N THR A 33 1.81 8.28 -11.97
CA THR A 33 1.73 9.54 -11.24
C THR A 33 0.64 9.46 -10.18
N ARG A 34 -0.51 8.87 -10.53
CA ARG A 34 -1.66 8.77 -9.64
C ARG A 34 -2.33 7.40 -9.70
N LEU A 35 -2.50 6.79 -8.53
CA LEU A 35 -3.31 5.58 -8.34
C LEU A 35 -4.62 5.95 -7.63
N GLU A 36 -5.74 5.63 -8.27
CA GLU A 36 -7.07 5.67 -7.68
C GLU A 36 -7.57 4.24 -7.48
N ASN A 37 -7.54 3.76 -6.24
CA ASN A 37 -7.98 2.41 -5.85
C ASN A 37 -9.06 2.46 -4.76
N ASP A 38 -9.84 3.55 -4.71
CA ASP A 38 -10.94 3.70 -3.74
C ASP A 38 -11.95 2.58 -3.89
N ALA A 39 -12.22 1.84 -2.82
CA ALA A 39 -13.02 0.62 -2.81
C ALA A 39 -12.56 -0.44 -3.84
N GLY A 40 -11.39 -0.27 -4.45
CA GLY A 40 -10.80 -1.21 -5.41
C GLY A 40 -9.94 -2.27 -4.75
N THR A 41 -9.62 -3.31 -5.51
CA THR A 41 -8.78 -4.43 -5.05
C THR A 41 -7.57 -4.59 -5.96
N LEU A 42 -6.39 -4.74 -5.36
CA LEU A 42 -5.11 -4.93 -6.03
C LEU A 42 -4.37 -6.06 -5.31
N ILE A 43 -4.24 -7.22 -5.96
CA ILE A 43 -3.69 -8.44 -5.33
C ILE A 43 -2.63 -9.08 -6.22
N ALA A 44 -1.42 -9.27 -5.66
CA ALA A 44 -0.35 -10.06 -6.25
C ALA A 44 -0.16 -11.36 -5.48
N GLU A 45 -0.11 -12.51 -6.18
CA GLU A 45 0.24 -13.79 -5.55
C GLU A 45 1.74 -13.92 -5.23
N ARG A 46 2.55 -12.99 -5.72
CA ARG A 46 3.96 -12.82 -5.36
C ARG A 46 4.19 -11.41 -4.81
N GLY A 47 5.29 -10.77 -5.22
CA GLY A 47 5.60 -9.42 -4.77
C GLY A 47 4.76 -8.34 -5.46
N LEU A 48 4.60 -7.22 -4.78
CA LEU A 48 3.98 -6.02 -5.33
C LEU A 48 4.91 -4.83 -5.14
N LYS A 49 5.14 -4.11 -6.22
CA LYS A 49 5.87 -2.84 -6.20
C LYS A 49 4.96 -1.73 -6.72
N LEU A 50 4.89 -0.66 -5.97
CA LEU A 50 4.11 0.54 -6.32
C LEU A 50 5.01 1.77 -6.25
N VAL A 51 5.09 2.51 -7.34
CA VAL A 51 5.71 3.83 -7.37
C VAL A 51 4.67 4.83 -7.87
N ALA A 52 4.38 5.84 -7.07
CA ALA A 52 3.42 6.88 -7.43
C ALA A 52 3.75 8.21 -6.73
N ASP A 53 3.29 9.33 -7.28
CA ASP A 53 3.31 10.60 -6.56
C ASP A 53 2.16 10.64 -5.55
N GLU A 54 0.98 10.19 -5.98
CA GLU A 54 -0.21 10.09 -5.13
C GLU A 54 -0.87 8.72 -5.29
N ALA A 55 -1.30 8.14 -4.19
CA ALA A 55 -2.11 6.93 -4.19
C ALA A 55 -3.28 7.06 -3.20
N ASN A 56 -4.48 6.84 -3.71
CA ASN A 56 -5.69 6.74 -2.90
C ASN A 56 -6.20 5.30 -2.94
N SER A 57 -6.23 4.64 -1.79
CA SER A 57 -6.80 3.31 -1.60
C SER A 57 -7.82 3.30 -0.45
N SER A 58 -8.56 4.40 -0.28
CA SER A 58 -9.58 4.53 0.75
C SER A 58 -10.63 3.44 0.59
N LYS A 59 -10.91 2.70 1.68
CA LYS A 59 -11.78 1.52 1.67
C LYS A 59 -11.36 0.44 0.65
N GLY A 60 -10.22 0.62 0.00
CA GLY A 60 -9.65 -0.32 -0.95
C GLY A 60 -8.73 -1.34 -0.27
N ARG A 61 -8.30 -2.31 -1.04
CA ARG A 61 -7.37 -3.34 -0.58
C ARG A 61 -6.18 -3.45 -1.53
N ILE A 62 -4.98 -3.40 -0.96
CA ILE A 62 -3.73 -3.72 -1.66
C ILE A 62 -3.07 -4.85 -0.89
N ALA A 63 -2.81 -5.98 -1.55
CA ALA A 63 -2.25 -7.15 -0.91
C ALA A 63 -1.21 -7.87 -1.78
N ALA A 64 -0.18 -8.40 -1.13
CA ALA A 64 0.81 -9.28 -1.75
C ALA A 64 1.01 -10.54 -0.91
N ASN A 65 1.08 -11.71 -1.55
CA ASN A 65 1.49 -12.95 -0.87
C ASN A 65 3.02 -13.04 -0.70
N GLY A 66 3.78 -12.23 -1.43
CA GLY A 66 5.21 -11.99 -1.18
C GLY A 66 5.43 -10.64 -0.53
N SER A 67 6.60 -10.05 -0.73
CA SER A 67 6.92 -8.72 -0.22
C SER A 67 6.16 -7.62 -0.94
N LEU A 68 5.78 -6.59 -0.20
CA LEU A 68 5.18 -5.38 -0.74
C LEU A 68 6.12 -4.20 -0.53
N HIS A 69 6.43 -3.50 -1.60
CA HIS A 69 7.25 -2.30 -1.56
C HIS A 69 6.51 -1.16 -2.24
N ALA A 70 6.25 -0.08 -1.50
CA ALA A 70 5.63 1.12 -2.05
C ALA A 70 6.51 2.35 -1.81
N LYS A 71 6.75 3.10 -2.88
CA LYS A 71 7.36 4.42 -2.84
C LYS A 71 6.36 5.43 -3.37
N VAL A 72 5.76 6.21 -2.46
CA VAL A 72 4.64 7.08 -2.76
C VAL A 72 4.80 8.44 -2.05
N GLY A 73 4.58 9.52 -2.77
CA GLY A 73 4.62 10.86 -2.17
C GLY A 73 3.55 11.03 -1.10
N THR A 74 2.28 10.78 -1.45
CA THR A 74 1.16 10.79 -0.51
C THR A 74 0.32 9.53 -0.67
N LEU A 75 0.24 8.71 0.38
CA LEU A 75 -0.63 7.54 0.43
C LEU A 75 -1.81 7.79 1.37
N SER A 76 -3.02 7.75 0.82
CA SER A 76 -4.26 7.79 1.57
C SER A 76 -4.97 6.44 1.46
N GLN A 77 -5.16 5.76 2.61
CA GLN A 77 -5.89 4.49 2.65
C GLN A 77 -6.97 4.47 3.75
N LYS A 78 -7.59 5.60 4.00
CA LYS A 78 -8.61 5.76 5.02
C LYS A 78 -9.66 4.64 4.96
N GLY A 79 -9.76 3.86 6.05
CA GLY A 79 -10.65 2.70 6.12
C GLY A 79 -10.28 1.54 5.20
N GLY A 80 -9.09 1.56 4.58
CA GLY A 80 -8.59 0.54 3.67
C GLY A 80 -7.66 -0.48 4.32
N GLU A 81 -7.10 -1.37 3.51
CA GLU A 81 -6.18 -2.42 3.94
C GLU A 81 -4.97 -2.51 3.02
N LEU A 82 -3.77 -2.54 3.61
CA LEU A 82 -2.49 -2.75 2.94
C LEU A 82 -1.76 -3.89 3.63
N THR A 83 -1.59 -5.02 2.94
CA THR A 83 -1.06 -6.23 3.58
C THR A 83 -0.01 -6.95 2.75
N SER A 84 0.93 -7.60 3.44
CA SER A 84 1.95 -8.47 2.87
C SER A 84 2.12 -9.73 3.70
N GLN A 85 2.30 -10.88 3.06
CA GLN A 85 2.62 -12.13 3.78
C GLN A 85 4.11 -12.21 4.15
N ASP A 86 4.95 -11.45 3.47
CA ASP A 86 6.36 -11.31 3.82
C ASP A 86 6.62 -9.94 4.45
N SER A 87 7.65 -9.24 4.02
CA SER A 87 7.98 -7.89 4.46
C SER A 87 7.14 -6.82 3.75
N LEU A 88 6.79 -5.80 4.47
CA LEU A 88 6.12 -4.61 3.95
C LEU A 88 7.02 -3.40 4.17
N THR A 89 7.42 -2.76 3.07
CA THR A 89 8.29 -1.58 3.10
C THR A 89 7.61 -0.41 2.43
N LEU A 90 7.45 0.68 3.16
CA LEU A 90 6.84 1.91 2.69
C LEU A 90 7.83 3.08 2.80
N ASP A 91 8.13 3.71 1.66
CA ASP A 91 8.89 4.95 1.56
C ASP A 91 7.93 6.07 1.11
N LEU A 92 7.52 6.90 2.04
CA LEU A 92 6.41 7.82 1.86
C LEU A 92 6.80 9.26 2.24
N GLY A 93 6.13 10.23 1.62
CA GLY A 93 6.10 11.59 2.15
C GLY A 93 5.08 11.70 3.28
N ILE A 94 3.82 11.41 2.97
CA ILE A 94 2.69 11.46 3.91
C ILE A 94 1.92 10.15 3.85
N LEU A 95 1.60 9.60 5.02
CA LEU A 95 0.72 8.45 5.17
C LEU A 95 -0.54 8.86 5.94
N ASN A 96 -1.70 8.65 5.34
CA ASN A 96 -2.98 8.70 6.02
C ASN A 96 -3.54 7.27 6.16
N ASN A 97 -3.36 6.68 7.33
CA ASN A 97 -3.85 5.36 7.73
C ASN A 97 -5.04 5.44 8.71
N ASN A 98 -5.81 6.53 8.65
CA ASN A 98 -6.94 6.75 9.55
C ASN A 98 -7.99 5.64 9.41
N ALA A 99 -8.33 5.00 10.52
CA ALA A 99 -9.27 3.88 10.58
C ALA A 99 -8.94 2.73 9.60
N ALA A 100 -7.68 2.58 9.21
CA ALA A 100 -7.20 1.62 8.23
C ALA A 100 -6.21 0.63 8.84
N ARG A 101 -5.84 -0.39 8.07
CA ARG A 101 -4.92 -1.44 8.53
C ARG A 101 -3.74 -1.59 7.59
N ILE A 102 -2.55 -1.56 8.19
CA ILE A 102 -1.28 -1.95 7.55
C ILE A 102 -0.73 -3.18 8.28
N ALA A 103 -0.43 -4.24 7.55
CA ALA A 103 0.16 -5.43 8.16
C ALA A 103 1.16 -6.13 7.25
N GLY A 104 2.32 -6.48 7.81
CA GLY A 104 3.33 -7.30 7.18
C GLY A 104 3.68 -8.49 8.09
N ASN A 105 3.67 -9.72 7.55
CA ASN A 105 3.85 -10.90 8.39
C ASN A 105 5.29 -10.98 8.97
N GLN A 106 6.30 -10.73 8.14
CA GLN A 106 7.71 -10.82 8.59
C GLN A 106 8.26 -9.49 9.12
N GLY A 107 7.65 -8.37 8.75
CA GLY A 107 8.05 -7.04 9.20
C GLY A 107 7.29 -5.94 8.50
N VAL A 108 7.22 -4.80 9.15
CA VAL A 108 6.73 -3.54 8.58
C VAL A 108 7.79 -2.48 8.81
N ASP A 109 8.28 -1.88 7.73
CA ASP A 109 9.22 -0.77 7.75
C ASP A 109 8.58 0.42 7.03
N ILE A 110 8.36 1.51 7.76
CA ILE A 110 7.78 2.73 7.22
C ILE A 110 8.75 3.89 7.44
N THR A 111 9.20 4.46 6.35
CA THR A 111 9.92 5.74 6.33
C THR A 111 8.98 6.81 5.78
N ALA A 112 8.73 7.87 6.55
CA ALA A 112 7.84 8.93 6.13
C ALA A 112 8.18 10.26 6.81
N ARG A 113 7.64 11.38 6.31
CA ARG A 113 7.66 12.65 7.03
C ARG A 113 6.56 12.67 8.10
N GLN A 114 5.35 12.34 7.70
CA GLN A 114 4.17 12.39 8.57
C GLN A 114 3.34 11.11 8.43
N VAL A 115 2.84 10.63 9.56
CA VAL A 115 1.92 9.50 9.63
C VAL A 115 0.72 9.89 10.48
N ASP A 116 -0.47 9.81 9.90
CA ASP A 116 -1.74 9.79 10.63
C ASP A 116 -2.21 8.33 10.70
N ASN A 117 -2.10 7.73 11.89
CA ASN A 117 -2.60 6.40 12.22
C ASN A 117 -3.75 6.48 13.25
N SER A 118 -4.49 7.59 13.25
CA SER A 118 -5.61 7.77 14.18
C SER A 118 -6.65 6.67 13.97
N VAL A 119 -7.01 5.95 15.04
CA VAL A 119 -7.92 4.79 15.00
C VAL A 119 -7.46 3.68 14.04
N GLY A 120 -6.23 3.78 13.50
CA GLY A 120 -5.65 2.82 12.56
C GLY A 120 -4.82 1.75 13.25
N GLU A 121 -4.46 0.73 12.49
CA GLU A 121 -3.60 -0.36 12.93
C GLU A 121 -2.37 -0.48 12.02
N ILE A 122 -1.19 -0.54 12.63
CA ILE A 122 0.06 -0.94 11.96
C ILE A 122 0.61 -2.12 12.75
N ALA A 123 0.66 -3.30 12.15
CA ALA A 123 0.98 -4.54 12.85
C ALA A 123 1.94 -5.44 12.06
N SER A 124 2.70 -6.25 12.80
CA SER A 124 3.55 -7.31 12.24
C SER A 124 3.74 -8.43 13.27
N GLN A 125 4.00 -9.64 12.79
CA GLN A 125 4.53 -10.72 13.64
C GLN A 125 6.05 -10.55 13.85
N GLY A 126 6.73 -9.86 12.94
CA GLY A 126 8.13 -9.46 13.08
C GLY A 126 8.27 -8.05 13.66
N VAL A 127 9.27 -7.33 13.21
CA VAL A 127 9.55 -5.96 13.66
C VAL A 127 8.62 -4.96 12.98
N VAL A 128 8.12 -3.97 13.72
CA VAL A 128 7.54 -2.74 13.17
C VAL A 128 8.55 -1.62 13.39
N ALA A 129 9.08 -1.06 12.31
CA ALA A 129 9.98 0.09 12.32
C ALA A 129 9.28 1.31 11.71
N LEU A 130 9.24 2.41 12.44
CA LEU A 130 8.72 3.69 11.99
C LEU A 130 9.84 4.74 12.03
N ASN A 131 10.30 5.17 10.88
CA ASN A 131 11.35 6.18 10.72
C ASN A 131 10.70 7.48 10.24
N LEU A 132 10.39 8.36 11.17
CA LEU A 132 9.63 9.58 10.88
C LEU A 132 10.47 10.83 11.11
N THR A 133 10.34 11.82 10.24
CA THR A 133 11.09 13.06 10.36
C THR A 133 10.29 14.23 10.94
N GLU A 134 8.96 14.13 10.97
CA GLU A 134 8.10 15.22 11.46
C GLU A 134 7.10 14.74 12.52
N GLN A 135 6.08 13.97 12.14
CA GLN A 135 4.94 13.70 13.03
C GLN A 135 4.39 12.28 12.93
N LEU A 136 4.05 11.72 14.09
CA LEU A 136 3.16 10.56 14.24
C LEU A 136 1.91 10.98 15.02
N ASP A 137 0.74 10.84 14.41
CA ASP A 137 -0.53 10.88 15.10
C ASP A 137 -1.06 9.45 15.23
N ASN A 138 -1.16 8.97 16.48
CA ASN A 138 -1.61 7.59 16.78
C ASN A 138 -2.71 7.60 17.86
N ARG A 139 -3.59 8.60 17.79
CA ARG A 139 -4.71 8.72 18.73
C ARG A 139 -5.84 7.75 18.38
N GLY A 140 -6.58 7.26 19.37
CA GLY A 140 -7.75 6.43 19.16
C GLY A 140 -7.89 5.27 20.10
#